data_a11f6ec8530adf6727d0e6463b398f09
#
_entry.id   a11f6ec8530adf6727d0e6463b398f09
#
_cell.length_a   1.000
_cell.length_b   1.000
_cell.length_c   1.000
_cell.angle_alpha   90.00
_cell.angle_beta   90.00
_cell.angle_gamma   90.00
#
_symmetry.space_group_name_H-M   'P 1'
#
loop_
_entity.id
_entity.type
_entity.pdbx_description
1 polymer ?
#
loop_
_entity_poly.entity_id
_entity_poly.type
_entity_poly.pdbx_seq_one_letter_code
_entity_poly.pdbx_strand_id
1 'polypeptide(L)'
;MTNFEELKWRGLIKDTAGEDIEEKINKGDITFYWGTDPTADSLHLGHYSSLVTAKRLAKMGNHPILLVGGATGLIGDPRPTAEREIISKEAVESNLEGIKKQVERLFDGNVEVVNNYDWIKNFNFIDFLRDVGKYINVNYMLDKDIIRRRLSTGITFAEFSYTLIQGYDFLHLYKNKNCIMQAAGSDQWGNITTGVDLIKKMTGEEAYAFTMPLVLDKYGRKFGKSEGNALWLDRNKTTSYEIYQYLINVDDELVIDYLKIFTFLSKEEIEVLDEENKNHPEMRNAHKILAREIITDLHGKEAYEEAVEISKSLFKGDIKKLNANEIETAFKGLTPYQITEEKNIVDLLTEADICKSKREAREFITNGSITLNGEKIENIDFLVNKNVAIEQKYVVIRRGKKKYYIIKF
;
A
#
# COMPACT_ATOMS: atom_id res chain seq x y z
N MET A 1 7.57 -15.07 -24.80
CA MET A 1 6.33 -14.42 -24.30
C MET A 1 6.43 -12.95 -24.64
N THR A 2 5.41 -12.38 -25.31
CA THR A 2 5.34 -10.95 -25.61
C THR A 2 5.03 -10.14 -24.32
N ASN A 3 5.18 -8.81 -24.37
CA ASN A 3 4.85 -7.94 -23.23
C ASN A 3 3.38 -8.11 -22.79
N PHE A 4 2.47 -8.18 -23.75
CA PHE A 4 1.05 -8.32 -23.46
C PHE A 4 0.69 -9.71 -22.93
N GLU A 5 1.33 -10.76 -23.47
CA GLU A 5 1.20 -12.13 -22.94
C GLU A 5 1.73 -12.23 -21.50
N GLU A 6 2.82 -11.53 -21.17
CA GLU A 6 3.32 -11.47 -19.79
C GLU A 6 2.30 -10.84 -18.86
N LEU A 7 1.71 -9.70 -19.25
CA LEU A 7 0.67 -9.05 -18.45
C LEU A 7 -0.55 -9.96 -18.24
N LYS A 8 -0.98 -10.70 -19.27
CA LYS A 8 -2.06 -11.69 -19.17
C LYS A 8 -1.70 -12.83 -18.22
N TRP A 9 -0.51 -13.43 -18.40
CA TRP A 9 -0.06 -14.53 -17.57
C TRP A 9 0.03 -14.14 -16.08
N ARG A 10 0.43 -12.90 -15.80
CA ARG A 10 0.47 -12.37 -14.44
C ARG A 10 -0.91 -12.03 -13.87
N GLY A 11 -1.97 -12.12 -14.65
CA GLY A 11 -3.32 -11.75 -14.23
C GLY A 11 -3.51 -10.23 -14.07
N LEU A 12 -2.74 -9.42 -14.78
CA LEU A 12 -2.75 -7.97 -14.66
C LEU A 12 -3.72 -7.28 -15.62
N ILE A 13 -4.36 -8.00 -16.55
CA ILE A 13 -5.32 -7.44 -17.49
C ILE A 13 -6.72 -7.92 -17.14
N LYS A 14 -7.62 -6.98 -16.87
CA LYS A 14 -9.04 -7.23 -16.68
C LYS A 14 -9.89 -6.70 -17.84
N ASP A 15 -9.84 -5.41 -18.09
CA ASP A 15 -10.57 -4.77 -19.18
C ASP A 15 -9.62 -3.94 -20.03
N THR A 16 -9.89 -3.85 -21.33
CA THR A 16 -9.10 -3.06 -22.28
C THR A 16 -10.00 -2.27 -23.22
N ALA A 17 -9.54 -1.11 -23.69
CA ALA A 17 -10.16 -0.31 -24.73
C ALA A 17 -9.09 0.09 -25.76
N GLY A 18 -9.49 0.13 -27.05
CA GLY A 18 -8.61 0.32 -28.21
C GLY A 18 -8.33 -1.03 -28.89
N GLU A 19 -8.63 -1.11 -30.20
CA GLU A 19 -8.59 -2.40 -30.95
C GLU A 19 -7.17 -2.97 -31.04
N ASP A 20 -6.15 -2.12 -31.18
CA ASP A 20 -4.74 -2.52 -31.34
C ASP A 20 -3.89 -2.34 -30.06
N ILE A 21 -4.51 -2.28 -28.89
CA ILE A 21 -3.81 -2.08 -27.60
C ILE A 21 -2.72 -3.12 -27.36
N GLU A 22 -2.94 -4.37 -27.77
CA GLU A 22 -1.95 -5.44 -27.66
C GLU A 22 -0.69 -5.12 -28.48
N GLU A 23 -0.87 -4.69 -29.74
CA GLU A 23 0.24 -4.29 -30.61
C GLU A 23 1.00 -3.08 -30.03
N LYS A 24 0.27 -2.07 -29.50
CA LYS A 24 0.87 -0.90 -28.87
C LYS A 24 1.74 -1.26 -27.67
N ILE A 25 1.23 -2.11 -26.76
CA ILE A 25 1.98 -2.55 -25.57
C ILE A 25 3.18 -3.41 -25.97
N ASN A 26 3.03 -4.29 -26.97
CA ASN A 26 4.11 -5.16 -27.44
C ASN A 26 5.23 -4.37 -28.11
N LYS A 27 4.90 -3.30 -28.83
CA LYS A 27 5.87 -2.42 -29.46
C LYS A 27 6.68 -1.62 -28.46
N GLY A 28 6.07 -1.25 -27.34
CA GLY A 28 6.64 -0.28 -26.39
C GLY A 28 6.58 1.15 -26.93
N ASP A 29 7.24 2.09 -26.24
CA ASP A 29 7.35 3.49 -26.65
C ASP A 29 6.03 4.28 -26.62
N ILE A 30 5.05 3.86 -25.79
CA ILE A 30 3.84 4.64 -25.54
C ILE A 30 3.94 5.41 -24.23
N THR A 31 3.45 6.63 -24.23
CA THR A 31 3.24 7.39 -23.00
C THR A 31 1.89 6.99 -22.40
N PHE A 32 1.91 6.60 -21.15
CA PHE A 32 0.71 6.24 -20.39
C PHE A 32 0.70 6.93 -19.03
N TYR A 33 -0.49 7.05 -18.44
CA TYR A 33 -0.58 7.55 -17.08
C TYR A 33 -1.41 6.64 -16.18
N TRP A 34 -1.12 6.71 -14.89
CA TRP A 34 -2.02 6.27 -13.83
C TRP A 34 -2.20 7.39 -12.83
N GLY A 35 -3.33 7.42 -12.14
CA GLY A 35 -3.69 8.51 -11.23
C GLY A 35 -3.89 8.04 -9.80
N THR A 36 -3.68 8.95 -8.85
CA THR A 36 -4.05 8.78 -7.45
C THR A 36 -4.44 10.11 -6.83
N ASP A 37 -5.50 10.13 -6.02
CA ASP A 37 -5.85 11.29 -5.22
C ASP A 37 -5.00 11.35 -3.96
N PRO A 38 -4.49 12.53 -3.57
CA PRO A 38 -3.62 12.69 -2.41
C PRO A 38 -4.43 12.71 -1.10
N THR A 39 -5.08 11.60 -0.77
CA THR A 39 -5.87 11.43 0.46
C THR A 39 -5.03 11.22 1.72
N ALA A 40 -3.74 10.97 1.55
CA ALA A 40 -2.70 10.90 2.58
C ALA A 40 -1.34 11.25 1.96
N ASP A 41 -0.35 11.55 2.79
CA ASP A 41 1.02 11.90 2.40
C ASP A 41 1.89 10.70 1.97
N SER A 42 1.31 9.50 1.92
CA SER A 42 1.94 8.26 1.48
C SER A 42 0.94 7.38 0.74
N LEU A 43 1.41 6.62 -0.22
CA LEU A 43 0.72 5.46 -0.76
C LEU A 43 0.75 4.29 0.24
N HIS A 44 -0.12 3.31 0.06
CA HIS A 44 -0.17 2.09 0.86
C HIS A 44 -0.10 0.83 -0.04
N LEU A 45 0.10 -0.36 0.54
CA LEU A 45 0.24 -1.62 -0.22
C LEU A 45 -0.92 -1.89 -1.18
N GLY A 46 -2.12 -1.35 -0.92
CA GLY A 46 -3.24 -1.45 -1.87
C GLY A 46 -3.01 -0.69 -3.19
N HIS A 47 -2.17 0.36 -3.18
CA HIS A 47 -1.75 1.07 -4.40
C HIS A 47 -0.53 0.43 -5.07
N TYR A 48 0.18 -0.43 -4.35
CA TYR A 48 1.45 -1.00 -4.81
C TYR A 48 1.29 -1.87 -6.06
N SER A 49 0.15 -2.55 -6.24
CA SER A 49 -0.13 -3.31 -7.47
C SER A 49 -0.13 -2.43 -8.72
N SER A 50 -0.79 -1.27 -8.65
CA SER A 50 -0.80 -0.30 -9.76
C SER A 50 0.58 0.28 -10.01
N LEU A 51 1.32 0.60 -8.93
CA LEU A 51 2.68 1.13 -9.01
C LEU A 51 3.64 0.11 -9.65
N VAL A 52 3.63 -1.15 -9.23
CA VAL A 52 4.48 -2.21 -9.80
C VAL A 52 4.10 -2.48 -11.25
N THR A 53 2.80 -2.43 -11.60
CA THR A 53 2.37 -2.56 -12.99
C THR A 53 2.86 -1.41 -13.85
N ALA A 54 2.82 -0.17 -13.35
CA ALA A 54 3.40 0.98 -14.05
C ALA A 54 4.93 0.84 -14.22
N LYS A 55 5.64 0.38 -13.18
CA LYS A 55 7.09 0.05 -13.29
C LYS A 55 7.34 -1.04 -14.34
N ARG A 56 6.48 -2.05 -14.42
CA ARG A 56 6.60 -3.13 -15.40
C ARG A 56 6.40 -2.62 -16.83
N LEU A 57 5.35 -1.81 -17.07
CA LEU A 57 5.15 -1.15 -18.35
C LEU A 57 6.35 -0.27 -18.75
N ALA A 58 6.93 0.45 -17.79
CA ALA A 58 8.14 1.24 -18.02
C ALA A 58 9.33 0.36 -18.43
N LYS A 59 9.54 -0.78 -17.75
CA LYS A 59 10.58 -1.76 -18.13
C LYS A 59 10.34 -2.38 -19.52
N MET A 60 9.11 -2.40 -19.99
CA MET A 60 8.72 -2.82 -21.34
C MET A 60 8.92 -1.71 -22.40
N GLY A 61 9.55 -0.59 -22.04
CA GLY A 61 9.87 0.50 -22.94
C GLY A 61 8.83 1.63 -23.01
N ASN A 62 7.82 1.62 -22.13
CA ASN A 62 6.78 2.64 -22.12
C ASN A 62 7.13 3.78 -21.15
N HIS A 63 6.52 4.96 -21.33
CA HIS A 63 6.83 6.20 -20.59
C HIS A 63 5.74 6.49 -19.55
N PRO A 64 6.01 6.28 -18.24
CA PRO A 64 5.02 6.47 -17.19
C PRO A 64 4.83 7.93 -16.80
N ILE A 65 3.58 8.36 -16.63
CA ILE A 65 3.20 9.59 -15.97
C ILE A 65 2.37 9.22 -14.73
N LEU A 66 2.74 9.74 -13.55
CA LEU A 66 1.86 9.75 -12.39
C LEU A 66 1.08 11.05 -12.35
N LEU A 67 -0.25 10.96 -12.43
CA LEU A 67 -1.13 12.07 -12.14
C LEU A 67 -1.51 12.05 -10.66
N VAL A 68 -1.14 13.10 -9.92
CA VAL A 68 -1.64 13.31 -8.56
C VAL A 68 -2.83 14.27 -8.63
N GLY A 69 -3.96 13.82 -8.09
CA GLY A 69 -5.23 14.53 -8.18
C GLY A 69 -5.35 15.70 -7.23
N GLY A 70 -4.57 16.79 -7.42
CA GLY A 70 -4.68 18.00 -6.59
C GLY A 70 -6.05 18.68 -6.71
N ALA A 71 -6.70 18.65 -7.88
CA ALA A 71 -8.06 19.15 -8.05
C ALA A 71 -9.12 18.10 -7.67
N THR A 72 -8.96 16.86 -8.15
CA THR A 72 -9.90 15.77 -7.86
C THR A 72 -9.89 15.35 -6.39
N GLY A 73 -8.76 15.46 -5.70
CA GLY A 73 -8.66 15.21 -4.27
C GLY A 73 -9.45 16.17 -3.39
N LEU A 74 -9.74 17.40 -3.89
CA LEU A 74 -10.62 18.36 -3.22
C LEU A 74 -12.12 18.00 -3.35
N ILE A 75 -12.47 17.12 -4.31
CA ILE A 75 -13.84 16.67 -4.56
C ILE A 75 -14.04 15.26 -4.00
N GLY A 76 -13.15 14.36 -4.35
CA GLY A 76 -13.15 12.95 -4.00
C GLY A 76 -13.94 12.06 -4.95
N ASP A 77 -13.33 10.96 -5.36
CA ASP A 77 -13.97 9.92 -6.20
C ASP A 77 -15.19 9.32 -5.47
N PRO A 78 -16.38 9.23 -6.12
CA PRO A 78 -17.57 8.68 -5.51
C PRO A 78 -17.38 7.31 -4.90
N ARG A 79 -17.83 7.11 -3.65
CA ARG A 79 -17.85 5.79 -3.01
C ARG A 79 -19.24 5.16 -3.14
N PRO A 80 -19.34 3.82 -3.14
CA PRO A 80 -20.63 3.14 -3.26
C PRO A 80 -21.62 3.46 -2.12
N THR A 81 -21.15 3.82 -0.94
CA THR A 81 -21.96 3.90 0.28
C THR A 81 -22.03 5.26 0.93
N ALA A 82 -21.09 6.17 0.66
CA ALA A 82 -21.04 7.48 1.32
C ALA A 82 -20.21 8.49 0.52
N GLU A 83 -20.50 9.77 0.72
CA GLU A 83 -19.64 10.85 0.25
C GLU A 83 -18.29 10.85 1.00
N ARG A 84 -17.22 11.29 0.34
CA ARG A 84 -15.92 11.46 0.98
C ARG A 84 -15.90 12.70 1.85
N GLU A 85 -15.17 12.64 2.96
CA GLU A 85 -14.84 13.84 3.71
C GLU A 85 -13.95 14.76 2.87
N ILE A 86 -14.28 16.04 2.87
CA ILE A 86 -13.51 17.06 2.17
C ILE A 86 -12.19 17.29 2.89
N ILE A 87 -11.11 17.21 2.14
CA ILE A 87 -9.74 17.48 2.63
C ILE A 87 -9.41 18.95 2.37
N SER A 88 -8.72 19.62 3.29
CA SER A 88 -8.30 21.01 3.06
C SER A 88 -7.27 21.11 1.93
N LYS A 89 -7.19 22.28 1.29
CA LYS A 89 -6.23 22.51 0.21
C LYS A 89 -4.80 22.35 0.67
N GLU A 90 -4.47 22.83 1.86
CA GLU A 90 -3.15 22.71 2.47
C GLU A 90 -2.77 21.24 2.72
N ALA A 91 -3.72 20.42 3.17
CA ALA A 91 -3.52 18.99 3.35
C ALA A 91 -3.29 18.29 1.99
N VAL A 92 -4.05 18.65 0.95
CA VAL A 92 -3.87 18.13 -0.41
C VAL A 92 -2.47 18.47 -0.94
N GLU A 93 -2.01 19.71 -0.78
CA GLU A 93 -0.68 20.15 -1.21
C GLU A 93 0.44 19.41 -0.47
N SER A 94 0.33 19.26 0.84
CA SER A 94 1.29 18.52 1.67
C SER A 94 1.35 17.03 1.28
N ASN A 95 0.18 16.40 1.11
CA ASN A 95 0.08 15.00 0.70
C ASN A 95 0.65 14.75 -0.69
N LEU A 96 0.42 15.67 -1.63
CA LEU A 96 0.96 15.62 -2.98
C LEU A 96 2.49 15.55 -2.96
N GLU A 97 3.14 16.42 -2.19
CA GLU A 97 4.60 16.44 -2.06
C GLU A 97 5.15 15.13 -1.47
N GLY A 98 4.45 14.54 -0.50
CA GLY A 98 4.81 13.24 0.06
C GLY A 98 4.74 12.11 -0.97
N ILE A 99 3.63 12.02 -1.71
CA ILE A 99 3.43 11.02 -2.77
C ILE A 99 4.45 11.21 -3.89
N LYS A 100 4.67 12.45 -4.35
CA LYS A 100 5.64 12.77 -5.40
C LYS A 100 7.04 12.25 -5.05
N LYS A 101 7.57 12.62 -3.89
CA LYS A 101 8.89 12.16 -3.41
C LYS A 101 8.97 10.65 -3.33
N GLN A 102 7.90 9.99 -2.85
CA GLN A 102 7.85 8.54 -2.73
C GLN A 102 7.90 7.85 -4.10
N VAL A 103 7.12 8.32 -5.07
CA VAL A 103 7.08 7.72 -6.41
C VAL A 103 8.35 8.02 -7.21
N GLU A 104 8.87 9.25 -7.18
CA GLU A 104 10.14 9.59 -7.82
C GLU A 104 11.27 8.67 -7.33
N ARG A 105 11.35 8.40 -6.02
CA ARG A 105 12.32 7.44 -5.46
C ARG A 105 12.09 6.02 -5.97
N LEU A 106 10.85 5.55 -6.00
CA LEU A 106 10.52 4.17 -6.40
C LEU A 106 10.73 3.92 -7.90
N PHE A 107 10.77 4.96 -8.72
CA PHE A 107 11.06 4.90 -10.16
C PHE A 107 12.49 5.35 -10.51
N ASP A 108 13.35 5.56 -9.51
CA ASP A 108 14.72 6.09 -9.73
C ASP A 108 14.72 7.37 -10.58
N GLY A 109 13.72 8.23 -10.41
CA GLY A 109 13.52 9.45 -11.18
C GLY A 109 12.95 9.25 -12.60
N ASN A 110 12.74 8.02 -13.05
CA ASN A 110 12.25 7.72 -14.41
C ASN A 110 10.70 7.72 -14.50
N VAL A 111 10.08 8.75 -13.95
CA VAL A 111 8.63 8.98 -13.99
C VAL A 111 8.36 10.47 -14.02
N GLU A 112 7.45 10.91 -14.86
CA GLU A 112 6.93 12.27 -14.79
C GLU A 112 5.78 12.35 -13.79
N VAL A 113 5.84 13.26 -12.82
CA VAL A 113 4.75 13.50 -11.87
C VAL A 113 4.06 14.80 -12.21
N VAL A 114 2.74 14.76 -12.43
CA VAL A 114 1.92 15.91 -12.78
C VAL A 114 0.78 16.11 -11.79
N ASN A 115 0.33 17.35 -11.63
CA ASN A 115 -0.78 17.71 -10.77
C ASN A 115 -1.95 18.27 -11.60
N ASN A 116 -3.12 17.64 -11.56
CA ASN A 116 -4.27 18.11 -12.34
C ASN A 116 -4.79 19.48 -11.90
N TYR A 117 -4.46 19.93 -10.69
CA TYR A 117 -4.78 21.28 -10.24
C TYR A 117 -4.15 22.36 -11.14
N ASP A 118 -3.01 22.08 -11.79
CA ASP A 118 -2.29 23.07 -12.62
C ASP A 118 -3.09 23.51 -13.85
N TRP A 119 -3.90 22.63 -14.42
CA TRP A 119 -4.76 22.98 -15.56
C TRP A 119 -6.22 23.18 -15.16
N ILE A 120 -6.73 22.52 -14.13
CA ILE A 120 -8.12 22.65 -13.70
C ILE A 120 -8.40 24.01 -13.04
N LYS A 121 -7.46 24.52 -12.21
CA LYS A 121 -7.63 25.81 -11.50
C LYS A 121 -7.93 27.02 -12.40
N ASN A 122 -7.51 26.94 -13.65
CA ASN A 122 -7.66 28.03 -14.61
C ASN A 122 -8.95 27.93 -15.44
N PHE A 123 -9.71 26.85 -15.29
CA PHE A 123 -10.98 26.71 -15.98
C PHE A 123 -12.05 27.64 -15.40
N ASN A 124 -12.62 28.48 -16.27
CA ASN A 124 -13.88 29.13 -15.96
C ASN A 124 -15.00 28.10 -16.04
N PHE A 125 -15.95 28.14 -15.11
CA PHE A 125 -17.09 27.22 -15.06
C PHE A 125 -17.88 27.13 -16.36
N ILE A 126 -18.16 28.28 -16.97
CA ILE A 126 -18.91 28.37 -18.24
C ILE A 126 -18.09 27.76 -19.39
N ASP A 127 -16.80 28.04 -19.44
CA ASP A 127 -15.91 27.49 -20.45
C ASP A 127 -15.80 25.96 -20.32
N PHE A 128 -15.72 25.42 -19.10
CA PHE A 128 -15.74 23.98 -18.88
C PHE A 128 -17.03 23.32 -19.39
N LEU A 129 -18.18 23.92 -19.09
CA LEU A 129 -19.46 23.39 -19.57
C LEU A 129 -19.58 23.47 -21.10
N ARG A 130 -19.13 24.56 -21.71
CA ARG A 130 -19.14 24.76 -23.16
C ARG A 130 -18.17 23.83 -23.89
N ASP A 131 -16.95 23.69 -23.39
CA ASP A 131 -15.85 23.07 -24.14
C ASP A 131 -15.67 21.57 -23.82
N VAL A 132 -16.11 21.15 -22.64
CA VAL A 132 -16.05 19.75 -22.18
C VAL A 132 -17.45 19.18 -21.98
N GLY A 133 -18.29 19.87 -21.20
CA GLY A 133 -19.61 19.37 -20.78
C GLY A 133 -20.50 18.96 -21.92
N LYS A 134 -20.49 19.71 -23.04
CA LYS A 134 -21.31 19.41 -24.23
C LYS A 134 -21.03 18.08 -24.92
N TYR A 135 -19.81 17.51 -24.70
CA TYR A 135 -19.44 16.21 -25.25
C TYR A 135 -19.81 15.03 -24.35
N ILE A 136 -20.24 15.31 -23.11
CA ILE A 136 -20.58 14.30 -22.12
C ILE A 136 -22.10 14.10 -22.11
N ASN A 137 -22.55 12.88 -22.40
CA ASN A 137 -23.97 12.54 -22.37
C ASN A 137 -24.41 12.17 -20.95
N VAL A 138 -25.43 12.84 -20.41
CA VAL A 138 -25.93 12.60 -19.04
C VAL A 138 -26.43 11.17 -18.87
N ASN A 139 -27.14 10.60 -19.85
CA ASN A 139 -27.64 9.22 -19.77
C ASN A 139 -26.48 8.24 -19.66
N TYR A 140 -25.41 8.43 -20.43
CA TYR A 140 -24.19 7.63 -20.33
C TYR A 140 -23.56 7.72 -18.94
N MET A 141 -23.56 8.90 -18.32
CA MET A 141 -23.06 9.09 -16.96
C MET A 141 -23.93 8.35 -15.92
N LEU A 142 -25.26 8.44 -16.07
CA LEU A 142 -26.20 7.78 -15.16
C LEU A 142 -26.13 6.24 -15.23
N ASP A 143 -25.74 5.69 -16.37
CA ASP A 143 -25.58 4.23 -16.57
C ASP A 143 -24.31 3.66 -15.93
N LYS A 144 -23.39 4.51 -15.48
CA LYS A 144 -22.17 4.03 -14.78
C LYS A 144 -22.53 3.38 -13.45
N ASP A 145 -21.96 2.21 -13.17
CA ASP A 145 -22.30 1.41 -12.00
C ASP A 145 -22.19 2.18 -10.68
N ILE A 146 -21.13 2.99 -10.52
CA ILE A 146 -20.93 3.79 -9.31
C ILE A 146 -22.02 4.85 -9.13
N ILE A 147 -22.40 5.52 -10.22
CA ILE A 147 -23.45 6.54 -10.21
C ILE A 147 -24.81 5.87 -9.95
N ARG A 148 -25.13 4.81 -10.69
CA ARG A 148 -26.40 4.10 -10.58
C ARG A 148 -26.67 3.58 -9.16
N ARG A 149 -25.65 3.05 -8.48
CA ARG A 149 -25.77 2.61 -7.08
C ARG A 149 -26.08 3.74 -6.11
N ARG A 150 -25.66 4.97 -6.42
CA ARG A 150 -25.85 6.15 -5.59
C ARG A 150 -27.14 6.92 -5.91
N LEU A 151 -27.81 6.67 -7.04
CA LEU A 151 -29.03 7.38 -7.41
C LEU A 151 -30.15 7.24 -6.36
N SER A 152 -30.27 6.10 -5.70
CA SER A 152 -31.29 5.86 -4.67
C SER A 152 -30.98 6.51 -3.32
N THR A 153 -29.70 6.70 -3.00
CA THR A 153 -29.24 7.29 -1.73
C THR A 153 -28.82 8.75 -1.84
N GLY A 154 -28.73 9.25 -3.06
CA GLY A 154 -28.27 10.59 -3.40
C GLY A 154 -26.78 10.62 -3.75
N ILE A 155 -26.44 11.43 -4.76
CA ILE A 155 -25.08 11.77 -5.16
C ILE A 155 -25.04 13.29 -5.37
N THR A 156 -24.02 13.95 -4.85
CA THR A 156 -23.87 15.39 -5.06
C THR A 156 -23.41 15.69 -6.48
N PHE A 157 -23.68 16.90 -6.97
CA PHE A 157 -23.20 17.32 -8.28
C PHE A 157 -21.67 17.34 -8.35
N ALA A 158 -20.99 17.62 -7.24
CA ALA A 158 -19.53 17.56 -7.14
C ALA A 158 -19.02 16.14 -7.38
N GLU A 159 -19.53 15.14 -6.65
CA GLU A 159 -19.17 13.72 -6.86
C GLU A 159 -19.50 13.25 -8.29
N PHE A 160 -20.67 13.63 -8.82
CA PHE A 160 -21.07 13.32 -10.20
C PHE A 160 -20.09 13.89 -11.22
N SER A 161 -19.59 15.11 -10.96
CA SER A 161 -18.67 15.82 -11.84
C SER A 161 -17.23 15.27 -11.79
N TYR A 162 -16.86 14.48 -10.78
CA TYR A 162 -15.53 13.87 -10.66
C TYR A 162 -15.10 13.13 -11.92
N THR A 163 -15.98 12.31 -12.46
CA THR A 163 -15.72 11.54 -13.69
C THR A 163 -15.45 12.43 -14.91
N LEU A 164 -16.10 13.62 -14.98
CA LEU A 164 -15.85 14.57 -16.07
C LEU A 164 -14.46 15.19 -15.97
N ILE A 165 -14.02 15.50 -14.75
CA ILE A 165 -12.70 16.07 -14.49
C ILE A 165 -11.63 15.06 -14.85
N GLN A 166 -11.75 13.82 -14.38
CA GLN A 166 -10.80 12.75 -14.72
C GLN A 166 -10.79 12.47 -16.24
N GLY A 167 -11.95 12.52 -16.92
CA GLY A 167 -12.01 12.41 -18.37
C GLY A 167 -11.26 13.54 -19.08
N TYR A 168 -11.39 14.77 -18.56
CA TYR A 168 -10.64 15.92 -19.07
C TYR A 168 -9.12 15.81 -18.78
N ASP A 169 -8.72 15.28 -17.65
CA ASP A 169 -7.30 15.02 -17.34
C ASP A 169 -6.66 14.15 -18.42
N PHE A 170 -7.35 13.07 -18.85
CA PHE A 170 -6.86 12.22 -19.92
C PHE A 170 -6.74 12.99 -21.25
N LEU A 171 -7.77 13.77 -21.62
CA LEU A 171 -7.71 14.61 -22.81
C LEU A 171 -6.58 15.65 -22.75
N HIS A 172 -6.35 16.25 -21.58
CA HIS A 172 -5.27 17.21 -21.38
C HIS A 172 -3.89 16.57 -21.58
N LEU A 173 -3.66 15.39 -20.96
CA LEU A 173 -2.43 14.65 -21.12
C LEU A 173 -2.25 14.12 -22.54
N TYR A 174 -3.32 13.70 -23.20
CA TYR A 174 -3.31 13.30 -24.61
C TYR A 174 -2.80 14.42 -25.50
N LYS A 175 -3.38 15.64 -25.37
CA LYS A 175 -3.04 16.79 -26.20
C LYS A 175 -1.65 17.39 -25.90
N ASN A 176 -1.22 17.37 -24.64
CA ASN A 176 -0.05 18.12 -24.20
C ASN A 176 1.18 17.25 -23.90
N LYS A 177 0.99 15.94 -23.69
CA LYS A 177 2.04 15.00 -23.30
C LYS A 177 2.11 13.76 -24.21
N ASN A 178 1.35 13.74 -25.30
CA ASN A 178 1.25 12.58 -26.18
C ASN A 178 0.90 11.28 -25.39
N CYS A 179 0.13 11.43 -24.29
CA CYS A 179 -0.26 10.33 -23.42
C CYS A 179 -1.48 9.63 -24.02
N ILE A 180 -1.28 8.47 -24.64
CA ILE A 180 -2.32 7.78 -25.40
C ILE A 180 -3.04 6.69 -24.61
N MET A 181 -2.52 6.30 -23.42
CA MET A 181 -3.12 5.22 -22.62
C MET A 181 -3.28 5.62 -21.17
N GLN A 182 -4.41 5.20 -20.56
CA GLN A 182 -4.62 5.24 -19.13
C GLN A 182 -4.62 3.82 -18.55
N ALA A 183 -3.85 3.60 -17.46
CA ALA A 183 -3.82 2.36 -16.70
C ALA A 183 -4.34 2.59 -15.29
N ALA A 184 -5.26 1.76 -14.78
CA ALA A 184 -5.77 1.89 -13.41
C ALA A 184 -6.35 0.58 -12.86
N GLY A 185 -6.80 0.58 -11.60
CA GLY A 185 -7.60 -0.49 -11.03
C GLY A 185 -8.97 -0.60 -11.73
N SER A 186 -9.54 -1.80 -11.74
CA SER A 186 -10.81 -2.07 -12.45
C SER A 186 -12.01 -1.28 -11.91
N ASP A 187 -11.93 -0.77 -10.68
CA ASP A 187 -12.93 0.14 -10.11
C ASP A 187 -12.98 1.49 -10.84
N GLN A 188 -11.93 1.83 -11.61
CA GLN A 188 -11.83 3.07 -12.38
C GLN A 188 -12.32 2.93 -13.84
N TRP A 189 -12.79 1.76 -14.28
CA TRP A 189 -13.20 1.53 -15.66
C TRP A 189 -14.20 2.57 -16.19
N GLY A 190 -15.21 2.91 -15.38
CA GLY A 190 -16.21 3.92 -15.73
C GLY A 190 -15.62 5.32 -15.94
N ASN A 191 -14.61 5.71 -15.14
CA ASN A 191 -13.95 7.00 -15.26
C ASN A 191 -13.04 7.02 -16.50
N ILE A 192 -12.26 5.96 -16.73
CA ILE A 192 -11.31 5.83 -17.85
C ILE A 192 -12.04 5.90 -19.19
N THR A 193 -13.14 5.14 -19.34
CA THR A 193 -13.91 5.11 -20.60
C THR A 193 -14.52 6.45 -20.95
N THR A 194 -14.79 7.32 -19.96
CA THR A 194 -15.22 8.70 -20.21
C THR A 194 -14.11 9.51 -20.89
N GLY A 195 -12.86 9.34 -20.46
CA GLY A 195 -11.72 10.00 -21.08
C GLY A 195 -11.46 9.52 -22.50
N VAL A 196 -11.53 8.20 -22.73
CA VAL A 196 -11.41 7.60 -24.09
C VAL A 196 -12.48 8.14 -25.03
N ASP A 197 -13.76 8.16 -24.59
CA ASP A 197 -14.87 8.69 -25.36
C ASP A 197 -14.72 10.20 -25.64
N LEU A 198 -14.27 10.96 -24.67
CA LEU A 198 -14.04 12.40 -24.80
C LEU A 198 -12.94 12.70 -25.82
N ILE A 199 -11.83 11.98 -25.80
CA ILE A 199 -10.74 12.12 -26.76
C ILE A 199 -11.27 11.81 -28.16
N LYS A 200 -11.98 10.70 -28.35
CA LYS A 200 -12.57 10.32 -29.64
C LYS A 200 -13.51 11.39 -30.20
N LYS A 201 -14.38 11.94 -29.36
CA LYS A 201 -15.34 12.99 -29.76
C LYS A 201 -14.69 14.33 -30.10
N MET A 202 -13.62 14.68 -29.42
CA MET A 202 -12.98 16.00 -29.57
C MET A 202 -11.83 16.01 -30.59
N THR A 203 -11.18 14.89 -30.81
CA THR A 203 -10.00 14.81 -31.71
C THR A 203 -10.24 13.95 -32.94
N GLY A 204 -11.19 13.02 -32.89
CA GLY A 204 -11.38 11.98 -33.89
C GLY A 204 -10.42 10.79 -33.74
N GLU A 205 -9.43 10.89 -32.87
CA GLU A 205 -8.37 9.91 -32.67
C GLU A 205 -8.73 8.85 -31.61
N GLU A 206 -8.00 7.74 -31.58
CA GLU A 206 -8.16 6.71 -30.57
C GLU A 206 -7.25 6.93 -29.38
N ALA A 207 -7.78 6.60 -28.20
CA ALA A 207 -7.03 6.49 -26.96
C ALA A 207 -7.26 5.10 -26.35
N TYR A 208 -6.32 4.67 -25.52
CA TYR A 208 -6.27 3.32 -24.99
C TYR A 208 -6.52 3.30 -23.48
N ALA A 209 -7.10 2.21 -23.03
CA ALA A 209 -7.30 1.98 -21.60
C ALA A 209 -7.03 0.53 -21.27
N PHE A 210 -6.44 0.33 -20.10
CA PHE A 210 -6.29 -1.00 -19.55
C PHE A 210 -6.50 -0.99 -18.05
N THR A 211 -7.26 -1.94 -17.52
CA THR A 211 -7.48 -2.06 -16.09
C THR A 211 -6.90 -3.34 -15.52
N MET A 212 -6.42 -3.21 -14.27
CA MET A 212 -5.94 -4.32 -13.47
C MET A 212 -7.04 -4.80 -12.52
N PRO A 213 -7.15 -6.11 -12.24
CA PRO A 213 -8.00 -6.61 -11.18
C PRO A 213 -7.62 -5.98 -9.82
N LEU A 214 -8.60 -5.77 -8.96
CA LEU A 214 -8.33 -5.44 -7.57
C LEU A 214 -7.71 -6.65 -6.87
N VAL A 215 -6.59 -6.44 -6.19
CA VAL A 215 -5.95 -7.50 -5.42
C VAL A 215 -6.66 -7.66 -4.08
N LEU A 216 -7.19 -8.86 -3.84
CA LEU A 216 -8.00 -9.18 -2.67
C LEU A 216 -7.36 -10.34 -1.89
N ASP A 217 -7.65 -10.41 -0.58
CA ASP A 217 -7.39 -11.61 0.22
C ASP A 217 -8.52 -12.65 0.01
N LYS A 218 -8.39 -13.82 0.62
CA LYS A 218 -9.40 -14.90 0.53
C LYS A 218 -10.78 -14.53 1.08
N TYR A 219 -10.88 -13.47 1.87
CA TYR A 219 -12.13 -12.96 2.41
C TYR A 219 -12.73 -11.83 1.57
N GLY A 220 -12.13 -11.51 0.43
CA GLY A 220 -12.55 -10.42 -0.45
C GLY A 220 -12.18 -9.01 0.05
N ARG A 221 -11.28 -8.89 1.03
CA ARG A 221 -10.77 -7.61 1.52
C ARG A 221 -9.59 -7.18 0.66
N LYS A 222 -9.46 -5.86 0.43
CA LYS A 222 -8.35 -5.30 -0.34
C LYS A 222 -7.01 -5.64 0.31
N PHE A 223 -6.06 -6.11 -0.50
CA PHE A 223 -4.67 -6.38 -0.12
C PHE A 223 -4.01 -5.16 0.55
N GLY A 224 -3.13 -5.40 1.52
CA GLY A 224 -2.41 -4.34 2.22
C GLY A 224 -3.20 -3.68 3.35
N LYS A 225 -4.26 -4.31 3.85
CA LYS A 225 -4.95 -3.91 5.06
C LYS A 225 -4.77 -4.97 6.15
N SER A 226 -4.25 -4.54 7.31
CA SER A 226 -4.10 -5.38 8.49
C SER A 226 -4.99 -4.83 9.60
N GLU A 227 -5.86 -5.65 10.18
CA GLU A 227 -6.78 -5.28 11.28
C GLU A 227 -7.54 -3.97 11.05
N GLY A 228 -7.90 -3.69 9.79
CA GLY A 228 -8.59 -2.45 9.38
C GLY A 228 -7.69 -1.27 9.06
N ASN A 229 -6.38 -1.35 9.35
CA ASN A 229 -5.40 -0.30 9.06
C ASN A 229 -4.69 -0.54 7.71
N ALA A 230 -4.40 0.52 6.98
CA ALA A 230 -3.59 0.47 5.78
C ALA A 230 -2.11 0.28 6.12
N LEU A 231 -1.43 -0.62 5.40
CA LEU A 231 0.03 -0.73 5.46
C LEU A 231 0.64 0.27 4.47
N TRP A 232 1.28 1.28 5.01
CA TRP A 232 1.84 2.39 4.24
C TRP A 232 3.17 2.00 3.59
N LEU A 233 3.46 2.58 2.43
CA LEU A 233 4.75 2.40 1.77
C LEU A 233 5.87 3.25 2.41
N ASP A 234 5.51 4.25 3.23
CA ASP A 234 6.46 5.02 4.02
C ASP A 234 6.91 4.21 5.25
N ARG A 235 8.22 3.94 5.36
CA ARG A 235 8.83 3.21 6.47
C ARG A 235 8.57 3.85 7.84
N ASN A 236 8.39 5.18 7.90
CA ASN A 236 8.07 5.86 9.14
C ASN A 236 6.64 5.62 9.62
N LYS A 237 5.73 5.25 8.72
CA LYS A 237 4.33 4.93 9.03
C LYS A 237 4.11 3.44 9.27
N THR A 238 4.68 2.60 8.42
CA THR A 238 4.66 1.13 8.54
C THR A 238 6.07 0.61 8.38
N THR A 239 6.59 -0.05 9.40
CA THR A 239 7.96 -0.58 9.40
C THR A 239 8.10 -1.74 8.42
N SER A 240 9.34 -2.00 7.98
CA SER A 240 9.64 -3.17 7.13
C SER A 240 9.30 -4.48 7.84
N TYR A 241 9.42 -4.52 9.18
CA TYR A 241 9.01 -5.68 9.98
C TYR A 241 7.49 -5.91 9.95
N GLU A 242 6.67 -4.84 10.06
CA GLU A 242 5.20 -4.97 9.95
C GLU A 242 4.79 -5.47 8.56
N ILE A 243 5.41 -4.94 7.49
CA ILE A 243 5.19 -5.43 6.13
C ILE A 243 5.62 -6.89 5.99
N TYR A 244 6.80 -7.25 6.54
CA TYR A 244 7.28 -8.62 6.54
C TYR A 244 6.31 -9.58 7.24
N GLN A 245 5.82 -9.21 8.43
CA GLN A 245 4.84 -10.03 9.16
C GLN A 245 3.52 -10.21 8.38
N TYR A 246 3.08 -9.17 7.70
CA TYR A 246 1.89 -9.27 6.84
C TYR A 246 2.13 -10.26 5.70
N LEU A 247 3.23 -10.10 4.95
CA LEU A 247 3.52 -10.89 3.76
C LEU A 247 3.86 -12.35 4.06
N ILE A 248 4.55 -12.62 5.17
CA ILE A 248 4.87 -13.99 5.57
C ILE A 248 3.63 -14.77 6.04
N ASN A 249 2.53 -14.08 6.36
CA ASN A 249 1.27 -14.67 6.85
C ASN A 249 0.13 -14.61 5.83
N VAL A 250 0.36 -14.23 4.58
CA VAL A 250 -0.66 -14.33 3.52
C VAL A 250 -1.02 -15.80 3.27
N ASP A 251 -2.18 -16.03 2.70
CA ASP A 251 -2.67 -17.38 2.45
C ASP A 251 -1.83 -18.13 1.41
N ASP A 252 -1.54 -19.41 1.67
CA ASP A 252 -0.74 -20.27 0.79
C ASP A 252 -1.34 -20.41 -0.61
N GLU A 253 -2.68 -20.34 -0.72
CA GLU A 253 -3.39 -20.39 -2.01
C GLU A 253 -3.21 -19.14 -2.88
N LEU A 254 -2.90 -17.98 -2.26
CA LEU A 254 -2.80 -16.70 -2.94
C LEU A 254 -1.36 -16.23 -3.17
N VAL A 255 -0.39 -16.81 -2.48
CA VAL A 255 0.99 -16.33 -2.51
C VAL A 255 1.59 -16.35 -3.91
N ILE A 256 1.25 -17.34 -4.73
CA ILE A 256 1.75 -17.47 -6.12
C ILE A 256 1.16 -16.37 -7.01
N ASP A 257 -0.13 -16.04 -6.86
CA ASP A 257 -0.72 -14.93 -7.60
C ASP A 257 -0.12 -13.59 -7.15
N TYR A 258 0.16 -13.43 -5.86
CA TYR A 258 0.86 -12.24 -5.37
C TYR A 258 2.29 -12.14 -5.91
N LEU A 259 3.03 -13.25 -6.07
CA LEU A 259 4.34 -13.25 -6.72
C LEU A 259 4.25 -12.79 -8.18
N LYS A 260 3.26 -13.26 -8.94
CA LYS A 260 3.02 -12.80 -10.33
C LYS A 260 2.75 -11.30 -10.39
N ILE A 261 1.92 -10.78 -9.48
CA ILE A 261 1.50 -9.37 -9.48
C ILE A 261 2.62 -8.45 -9.00
N PHE A 262 3.22 -8.76 -7.85
CA PHE A 262 4.06 -7.82 -7.10
C PHE A 262 5.56 -7.96 -7.34
N THR A 263 6.03 -8.98 -8.09
CA THR A 263 7.46 -9.20 -8.30
C THR A 263 7.85 -9.16 -9.77
N PHE A 264 9.14 -8.99 -10.03
CA PHE A 264 9.72 -9.05 -11.37
C PHE A 264 10.37 -10.42 -11.66
N LEU A 265 10.10 -11.44 -10.84
CA LEU A 265 10.56 -12.80 -11.07
C LEU A 265 10.06 -13.33 -12.41
N SER A 266 10.86 -14.14 -13.06
CA SER A 266 10.48 -14.81 -14.30
C SER A 266 9.37 -15.84 -14.07
N LYS A 267 8.78 -16.30 -15.17
CA LYS A 267 7.76 -17.35 -15.11
C LYS A 267 8.35 -18.64 -14.53
N GLU A 268 9.53 -19.01 -14.94
CA GLU A 268 10.25 -20.21 -14.51
C GLU A 268 10.56 -20.16 -13.01
N GLU A 269 11.01 -19.02 -12.49
CA GLU A 269 11.26 -18.83 -11.05
C GLU A 269 9.97 -18.96 -10.23
N ILE A 270 8.85 -18.43 -10.71
CA ILE A 270 7.55 -18.53 -10.02
C ILE A 270 7.01 -19.96 -10.08
N GLU A 271 7.19 -20.68 -11.20
CA GLU A 271 6.76 -22.08 -11.33
C GLU A 271 7.53 -23.00 -10.36
N VAL A 272 8.82 -22.77 -10.13
CA VAL A 272 9.60 -23.49 -9.11
C VAL A 272 9.05 -23.21 -7.72
N LEU A 273 8.75 -21.94 -7.40
CA LEU A 273 8.18 -21.57 -6.09
C LEU A 273 6.76 -22.15 -5.90
N ASP A 274 5.97 -22.30 -6.97
CA ASP A 274 4.65 -22.92 -6.92
C ASP A 274 4.74 -24.43 -6.60
N GLU A 275 5.68 -25.13 -7.23
CA GLU A 275 5.95 -26.54 -6.92
C GLU A 275 6.43 -26.73 -5.47
N GLU A 276 7.37 -25.88 -5.01
CA GLU A 276 7.82 -25.90 -3.61
C GLU A 276 6.68 -25.62 -2.63
N ASN A 277 5.82 -24.63 -2.93
CA ASN A 277 4.69 -24.27 -2.08
C ASN A 277 3.65 -25.40 -1.97
N LYS A 278 3.45 -26.18 -3.05
CA LYS A 278 2.56 -27.36 -3.06
C LYS A 278 3.13 -28.53 -2.29
N ASN A 279 4.43 -28.78 -2.40
CA ASN A 279 5.08 -29.95 -1.82
C ASN A 279 5.53 -29.71 -0.37
N HIS A 280 5.92 -28.49 -0.03
CA HIS A 280 6.52 -28.10 1.26
C HIS A 280 5.99 -26.74 1.75
N PRO A 281 4.67 -26.57 1.94
CA PRO A 281 4.08 -25.30 2.36
C PRO A 281 4.61 -24.80 3.71
N GLU A 282 4.99 -25.71 4.62
CA GLU A 282 5.57 -25.40 5.93
C GLU A 282 6.89 -24.61 5.84
N MET A 283 7.63 -24.73 4.73
CA MET A 283 8.87 -24.00 4.51
C MET A 283 8.64 -22.52 4.21
N ARG A 284 7.45 -22.17 3.71
CA ARG A 284 7.01 -20.81 3.37
C ARG A 284 8.00 -20.05 2.46
N ASN A 285 8.65 -20.77 1.53
CA ASN A 285 9.67 -20.18 0.65
C ASN A 285 9.06 -19.11 -0.28
N ALA A 286 7.90 -19.40 -0.89
CA ALA A 286 7.18 -18.42 -1.71
C ALA A 286 6.88 -17.12 -0.95
N HIS A 287 6.47 -17.20 0.31
CA HIS A 287 6.18 -16.05 1.18
C HIS A 287 7.45 -15.25 1.51
N LYS A 288 8.55 -15.95 1.82
CA LYS A 288 9.84 -15.28 2.10
C LYS A 288 10.35 -14.52 0.89
N ILE A 289 10.21 -15.11 -0.31
CA ILE A 289 10.58 -14.48 -1.58
C ILE A 289 9.66 -13.28 -1.85
N LEU A 290 8.33 -13.43 -1.70
CA LEU A 290 7.39 -12.32 -1.84
C LEU A 290 7.76 -11.14 -0.92
N ALA A 291 8.05 -11.42 0.35
CA ALA A 291 8.45 -10.41 1.32
C ALA A 291 9.80 -9.77 0.93
N ARG A 292 10.78 -10.57 0.47
CA ARG A 292 12.07 -10.08 0.00
C ARG A 292 11.90 -9.09 -1.15
N GLU A 293 11.19 -9.48 -2.19
CA GLU A 293 11.02 -8.66 -3.39
C GLU A 293 10.31 -7.34 -3.08
N ILE A 294 9.20 -7.40 -2.34
CA ILE A 294 8.41 -6.19 -2.00
C ILE A 294 9.20 -5.26 -1.07
N ILE A 295 9.78 -5.77 0.01
CA ILE A 295 10.48 -4.90 0.98
C ILE A 295 11.76 -4.35 0.38
N THR A 296 12.47 -5.12 -0.43
CA THR A 296 13.67 -4.63 -1.12
C THR A 296 13.34 -3.51 -2.11
N ASP A 297 12.26 -3.63 -2.86
CA ASP A 297 11.80 -2.56 -3.77
C ASP A 297 11.36 -1.30 -3.01
N LEU A 298 10.69 -1.47 -1.87
CA LEU A 298 10.15 -0.35 -1.09
C LEU A 298 11.19 0.33 -0.20
N HIS A 299 12.02 -0.43 0.50
CA HIS A 299 12.83 0.05 1.64
C HIS A 299 14.32 -0.30 1.53
N GLY A 300 14.70 -1.09 0.53
CA GLY A 300 16.07 -1.56 0.34
C GLY A 300 16.34 -2.94 0.97
N LYS A 301 17.46 -3.54 0.57
CA LYS A 301 17.87 -4.89 0.97
C LYS A 301 18.15 -4.99 2.47
N GLU A 302 18.81 -3.99 3.03
CA GLU A 302 19.17 -3.93 4.45
C GLU A 302 17.91 -3.93 5.34
N ALA A 303 16.86 -3.23 4.90
CA ALA A 303 15.59 -3.18 5.62
C ALA A 303 14.86 -4.54 5.61
N TYR A 304 15.01 -5.32 4.55
CA TYR A 304 14.51 -6.70 4.51
C TYR A 304 15.30 -7.60 5.46
N GLU A 305 16.64 -7.53 5.44
CA GLU A 305 17.50 -8.33 6.32
C GLU A 305 17.23 -8.02 7.79
N GLU A 306 17.07 -6.75 8.16
CA GLU A 306 16.66 -6.30 9.50
C GLU A 306 15.30 -6.91 9.90
N ALA A 307 14.29 -6.84 9.04
CA ALA A 307 12.96 -7.39 9.31
C ALA A 307 13.00 -8.92 9.55
N VAL A 308 13.82 -9.64 8.78
CA VAL A 308 14.02 -11.08 8.94
C VAL A 308 14.70 -11.41 10.27
N GLU A 309 15.73 -10.63 10.66
CA GLU A 309 16.45 -10.87 11.91
C GLU A 309 15.57 -10.59 13.13
N ILE A 310 14.80 -9.49 13.11
CA ILE A 310 13.78 -9.20 14.14
C ILE A 310 12.80 -10.37 14.26
N SER A 311 12.26 -10.84 13.13
CA SER A 311 11.29 -11.95 13.12
C SER A 311 11.87 -13.24 13.70
N LYS A 312 13.12 -13.60 13.33
CA LYS A 312 13.81 -14.78 13.86
C LYS A 312 14.07 -14.67 15.36
N SER A 313 14.55 -13.52 15.82
CA SER A 313 14.88 -13.28 17.23
C SER A 313 13.64 -13.34 18.12
N LEU A 314 12.53 -12.77 17.67
CA LEU A 314 11.25 -12.83 18.39
C LEU A 314 10.68 -14.25 18.41
N PHE A 315 10.76 -14.99 17.29
CA PHE A 315 10.27 -16.36 17.21
C PHE A 315 11.07 -17.33 18.11
N LYS A 316 12.41 -17.22 18.11
CA LYS A 316 13.28 -18.05 18.94
C LYS A 316 13.32 -17.63 20.42
N GLY A 317 12.87 -16.44 20.76
CA GLY A 317 12.98 -15.85 22.08
C GLY A 317 14.35 -15.20 22.35
N ASP A 318 15.18 -15.04 21.33
CA ASP A 318 16.53 -14.48 21.40
C ASP A 318 16.50 -12.92 21.39
N ILE A 319 15.57 -12.32 22.14
CA ILE A 319 15.33 -10.87 22.13
C ILE A 319 16.57 -10.05 22.49
N LYS A 320 17.47 -10.61 23.30
CA LYS A 320 18.75 -9.98 23.68
C LYS A 320 19.68 -9.67 22.50
N LYS A 321 19.47 -10.30 21.34
CA LYS A 321 20.26 -10.03 20.13
C LYS A 321 19.85 -8.78 19.38
N LEU A 322 18.66 -8.27 19.67
CA LEU A 322 18.14 -7.05 19.04
C LEU A 322 18.79 -5.81 19.67
N ASN A 323 19.07 -4.82 18.85
CA ASN A 323 19.49 -3.49 19.29
C ASN A 323 18.27 -2.59 19.60
N ALA A 324 18.52 -1.40 20.16
CA ALA A 324 17.45 -0.47 20.56
C ALA A 324 16.56 -0.06 19.37
N ASN A 325 17.13 0.15 18.18
CA ASN A 325 16.39 0.54 17.00
C ASN A 325 15.47 -0.60 16.49
N GLU A 326 15.96 -1.83 16.54
CA GLU A 326 15.17 -3.04 16.19
C GLU A 326 14.02 -3.26 17.18
N ILE A 327 14.22 -2.98 18.47
CA ILE A 327 13.15 -3.00 19.48
C ILE A 327 12.10 -1.94 19.18
N GLU A 328 12.51 -0.70 18.88
CA GLU A 328 11.58 0.36 18.48
C GLU A 328 10.79 -0.02 17.23
N THR A 329 11.45 -0.63 16.26
CA THR A 329 10.84 -1.11 15.00
C THR A 329 9.84 -2.24 15.26
N ALA A 330 10.24 -3.25 16.04
CA ALA A 330 9.43 -4.44 16.31
C ALA A 330 8.16 -4.13 17.11
N PHE A 331 8.24 -3.14 18.00
CA PHE A 331 7.19 -2.81 18.97
C PHE A 331 6.63 -1.39 18.81
N LYS A 332 6.72 -0.81 17.62
CA LYS A 332 6.31 0.56 17.28
C LYS A 332 4.90 0.94 17.77
N GLY A 333 3.98 -0.03 17.79
CA GLY A 333 2.60 0.18 18.26
C GLY A 333 2.40 0.16 19.78
N LEU A 334 3.45 -0.16 20.55
CA LEU A 334 3.37 -0.22 22.01
C LEU A 334 3.93 1.06 22.65
N THR A 335 3.17 1.64 23.59
CA THR A 335 3.68 2.76 24.41
C THR A 335 4.61 2.22 25.49
N PRO A 336 5.91 2.61 25.50
CA PRO A 336 6.83 2.16 26.52
C PRO A 336 6.48 2.73 27.90
N TYR A 337 6.54 1.90 28.94
CA TYR A 337 6.49 2.36 30.31
C TYR A 337 7.86 2.90 30.72
N GLN A 338 7.92 4.16 31.17
CA GLN A 338 9.18 4.84 31.51
C GLN A 338 9.56 4.56 32.96
N ILE A 339 10.84 4.24 33.19
CA ILE A 339 11.44 4.16 34.52
C ILE A 339 12.77 4.92 34.56
N THR A 340 13.10 5.54 35.67
CA THR A 340 14.35 6.31 35.88
C THR A 340 15.34 5.63 36.80
N GLU A 341 14.84 4.70 37.61
CA GLU A 341 15.60 3.98 38.65
C GLU A 341 15.32 2.48 38.57
N GLU A 342 16.13 1.67 39.24
CA GLU A 342 15.88 0.23 39.31
C GLU A 342 14.60 -0.08 40.10
N LYS A 343 13.89 -1.11 39.66
CA LYS A 343 12.64 -1.56 40.28
C LYS A 343 12.63 -3.07 40.48
N ASN A 344 12.01 -3.49 41.60
CA ASN A 344 11.66 -4.89 41.76
C ASN A 344 10.68 -5.32 40.67
N ILE A 345 10.86 -6.51 40.11
CA ILE A 345 10.05 -7.02 38.99
C ILE A 345 8.55 -7.09 39.34
N VAL A 346 8.18 -7.46 40.59
CA VAL A 346 6.78 -7.55 41.01
C VAL A 346 6.14 -6.16 41.04
N ASP A 347 6.88 -5.15 41.53
CA ASP A 347 6.39 -3.77 41.56
C ASP A 347 6.27 -3.20 40.13
N LEU A 348 7.28 -3.40 39.32
CA LEU A 348 7.26 -2.99 37.90
C LEU A 348 6.09 -3.59 37.13
N LEU A 349 5.82 -4.90 37.26
CA LEU A 349 4.72 -5.57 36.58
C LEU A 349 3.35 -5.00 36.97
N THR A 350 3.23 -4.50 38.20
CA THR A 350 1.98 -3.90 38.70
C THR A 350 1.84 -2.45 38.28
N GLU A 351 2.92 -1.66 38.41
CA GLU A 351 2.92 -0.24 38.05
C GLU A 351 2.77 0.01 36.55
N ALA A 352 3.29 -0.90 35.72
CA ALA A 352 3.16 -0.86 34.25
C ALA A 352 1.87 -1.51 33.72
N ASP A 353 0.88 -1.81 34.59
CA ASP A 353 -0.39 -2.48 34.25
C ASP A 353 -0.22 -3.81 33.49
N ILE A 354 0.93 -4.46 33.66
CA ILE A 354 1.19 -5.78 33.10
C ILE A 354 0.43 -6.85 33.90
N CYS A 355 0.34 -6.64 35.23
CA CYS A 355 -0.43 -7.47 36.17
C CYS A 355 -1.37 -6.58 36.98
N LYS A 356 -2.54 -7.11 37.34
CA LYS A 356 -3.56 -6.37 38.11
C LYS A 356 -3.21 -6.17 39.58
N SER A 357 -2.29 -6.99 40.11
CA SER A 357 -1.88 -6.94 41.51
C SER A 357 -0.51 -7.59 41.72
N LYS A 358 0.18 -7.26 42.84
CA LYS A 358 1.42 -7.92 43.24
C LYS A 358 1.26 -9.43 43.45
N ARG A 359 0.08 -9.89 43.85
CA ARG A 359 -0.22 -11.31 44.02
C ARG A 359 -0.21 -12.01 42.63
N GLU A 360 -0.88 -11.43 41.65
CA GLU A 360 -0.91 -11.96 40.27
C GLU A 360 0.48 -11.94 39.64
N ALA A 361 1.24 -10.87 39.87
CA ALA A 361 2.63 -10.77 39.38
C ALA A 361 3.52 -11.90 39.93
N ARG A 362 3.47 -12.16 41.25
CA ARG A 362 4.20 -13.29 41.87
C ARG A 362 3.77 -14.64 41.30
N GLU A 363 2.47 -14.85 41.11
CA GLU A 363 1.93 -16.08 40.51
C GLU A 363 2.47 -16.29 39.08
N PHE A 364 2.45 -15.25 38.23
CA PHE A 364 2.95 -15.37 36.86
C PHE A 364 4.46 -15.54 36.78
N ILE A 365 5.23 -14.99 37.72
CA ILE A 365 6.67 -15.23 37.80
C ILE A 365 6.91 -16.69 38.20
N THR A 366 6.28 -17.16 39.27
CA THR A 366 6.49 -18.51 39.83
C THR A 366 6.09 -19.60 38.84
N ASN A 367 5.05 -19.38 38.04
CA ASN A 367 4.63 -20.37 37.03
C ASN A 367 5.36 -20.20 35.67
N GLY A 368 6.38 -19.35 35.59
CA GLY A 368 7.20 -19.13 34.40
C GLY A 368 6.50 -18.47 33.24
N SER A 369 5.44 -17.70 33.52
CA SER A 369 4.65 -16.98 32.49
C SER A 369 5.23 -15.63 32.12
N ILE A 370 6.26 -15.14 32.85
CA ILE A 370 6.97 -13.88 32.57
C ILE A 370 8.34 -14.19 31.99
N THR A 371 8.65 -13.55 30.85
CA THR A 371 10.02 -13.50 30.34
C THR A 371 10.48 -12.04 30.26
N LEU A 372 11.76 -11.83 30.49
CA LEU A 372 12.45 -10.55 30.35
C LEU A 372 13.55 -10.72 29.29
N ASN A 373 13.47 -9.94 28.22
CA ASN A 373 14.38 -10.04 27.07
C ASN A 373 14.54 -11.48 26.52
N GLY A 374 13.44 -12.26 26.56
CA GLY A 374 13.38 -13.64 26.10
C GLY A 374 13.69 -14.70 27.16
N GLU A 375 14.29 -14.34 28.29
CA GLU A 375 14.61 -15.28 29.38
C GLU A 375 13.51 -15.32 30.44
N LYS A 376 13.20 -16.51 30.95
CA LYS A 376 12.23 -16.67 32.04
C LYS A 376 12.75 -16.04 33.32
N ILE A 377 11.90 -15.31 34.01
CA ILE A 377 12.16 -14.81 35.35
C ILE A 377 11.42 -15.73 36.34
N GLU A 378 12.16 -16.31 37.29
CA GLU A 378 11.64 -17.20 38.34
C GLU A 378 11.80 -16.57 39.74
N ASN A 379 12.68 -15.57 39.88
CA ASN A 379 12.91 -14.88 41.14
C ASN A 379 12.02 -13.65 41.26
N ILE A 380 11.17 -13.62 42.30
CA ILE A 380 10.26 -12.50 42.60
C ILE A 380 11.00 -11.25 43.13
N ASP A 381 12.26 -11.43 43.58
CA ASP A 381 13.11 -10.34 44.04
C ASP A 381 14.04 -9.79 42.96
N PHE A 382 13.83 -10.19 41.70
CA PHE A 382 14.65 -9.75 40.57
C PHE A 382 14.57 -8.24 40.42
N LEU A 383 15.74 -7.58 40.27
CA LEU A 383 15.84 -6.13 40.05
C LEU A 383 16.01 -5.83 38.56
N VAL A 384 15.08 -5.06 38.02
CA VAL A 384 15.14 -4.56 36.67
C VAL A 384 15.86 -3.22 36.67
N ASN A 385 17.05 -3.19 36.07
CA ASN A 385 17.91 -2.00 36.00
C ASN A 385 18.55 -1.88 34.60
N LYS A 386 19.33 -0.82 34.37
CA LYS A 386 20.00 -0.57 33.09
C LYS A 386 20.95 -1.69 32.64
N ASN A 387 21.52 -2.46 33.55
CA ASN A 387 22.45 -3.53 33.20
C ASN A 387 21.76 -4.72 32.52
N VAL A 388 20.48 -4.96 32.82
CA VAL A 388 19.68 -5.99 32.15
C VAL A 388 18.96 -5.47 30.91
N ALA A 389 18.95 -4.16 30.71
CA ALA A 389 18.32 -3.53 29.54
C ALA A 389 19.18 -3.67 28.29
N ILE A 390 18.53 -3.91 27.17
CA ILE A 390 19.14 -3.89 25.84
C ILE A 390 19.65 -2.47 25.59
N GLU A 391 20.96 -2.36 25.30
CA GLU A 391 21.69 -1.08 25.14
C GLU A 391 21.40 -0.07 26.26
N GLN A 392 21.20 -0.56 27.50
CA GLN A 392 20.85 0.25 28.68
C GLN A 392 19.58 1.10 28.53
N LYS A 393 18.75 0.79 27.55
CA LYS A 393 17.59 1.61 27.14
C LYS A 393 16.27 0.86 27.23
N TYR A 394 16.20 -0.40 26.75
CA TYR A 394 14.95 -1.13 26.66
C TYR A 394 14.97 -2.48 27.38
N VAL A 395 13.86 -2.78 28.05
CA VAL A 395 13.56 -4.12 28.52
C VAL A 395 12.25 -4.58 27.90
N VAL A 396 12.27 -5.74 27.27
CA VAL A 396 11.08 -6.36 26.68
C VAL A 396 10.54 -7.41 27.63
N ILE A 397 9.34 -7.18 28.15
CA ILE A 397 8.64 -8.13 29.01
C ILE A 397 7.57 -8.83 28.17
N ARG A 398 7.54 -10.18 28.23
CA ARG A 398 6.47 -10.97 27.63
C ARG A 398 5.68 -11.68 28.74
N ARG A 399 4.35 -11.53 28.70
CA ARG A 399 3.40 -12.25 29.55
C ARG A 399 2.69 -13.34 28.75
N GLY A 400 2.89 -14.58 29.14
CA GLY A 400 2.36 -15.73 28.42
C GLY A 400 2.98 -15.89 27.02
N LYS A 401 2.17 -16.30 26.01
CA LYS A 401 2.69 -16.62 24.68
C LYS A 401 2.75 -15.43 23.71
N LYS A 402 1.91 -14.39 23.91
CA LYS A 402 1.66 -13.38 22.87
C LYS A 402 1.68 -11.92 23.32
N LYS A 403 1.65 -11.62 24.62
CA LYS A 403 1.55 -10.24 25.12
C LYS A 403 2.93 -9.69 25.44
N TYR A 404 3.33 -8.64 24.74
CA TYR A 404 4.59 -7.94 24.94
C TYR A 404 4.35 -6.57 25.56
N TYR A 405 5.31 -6.12 26.33
CA TYR A 405 5.34 -4.81 27.01
C TYR A 405 6.77 -4.29 26.97
N ILE A 406 6.92 -3.00 26.78
CA ILE A 406 8.23 -2.35 26.66
C ILE A 406 8.45 -1.44 27.86
N ILE A 407 9.56 -1.63 28.53
CA ILE A 407 10.06 -0.74 29.58
C ILE A 407 11.21 0.06 28.99
N LYS A 408 11.22 1.35 29.22
CA LYS A 408 12.28 2.26 28.75
C LYS A 408 12.90 3.01 29.92
N PHE A 409 14.24 3.04 29.93
CA PHE A 409 15.06 3.82 30.86
C PHE A 409 15.35 5.21 30.35
#